data_35d8b7763ba8d776a9b1e5c3e70518b9
#
_entry.id   35d8b7763ba8d776a9b1e5c3e70518b9
#
_cell.length_a   1.000
_cell.length_b   1.000
_cell.length_c   1.000
_cell.angle_alpha   90.00
_cell.angle_beta   90.00
_cell.angle_gamma   90.00
#
_symmetry.space_group_name_H-M   'P 1'
#
loop_
_entity.id
_entity.type
_entity.pdbx_description
1 polymer ?
#
loop_
_entity_poly.entity_id
_entity_poly.type
_entity_poly.pdbx_seq_one_letter_code
_entity_poly.pdbx_strand_id
1 'polypeptide(L)'
;MQRITLHPVQSVTVTILADNFFDGLLPDQGVAKRASLGTQKLGVTTALMEGGQTFESPLAQHGFSALVTLTVRGQTHRLLFDTGTTPDGLIANMHTFDISPKDIDTIVLSHGHFDHTTGLDGLARTLGRTNLPVMIHPDFWNRRRLIIPGRDPFEIPTTSKSALQGVGFEVIEERQPSFLLANRQRIVEPEGSFLRHCMYTENVGGNRQEPRS
;
A
#
# COMPACT_ATOMS: atom_id res chain seq x y z
N MET A 1 -17.48 12.54 -21.80
CA MET A 1 -17.14 11.67 -20.65
C MET A 1 -18.25 10.63 -20.48
N GLN A 2 -17.87 9.37 -20.48
CA GLN A 2 -18.82 8.28 -20.23
C GLN A 2 -19.12 8.25 -18.72
N ARG A 3 -20.40 8.38 -18.35
CA ARG A 3 -20.80 8.27 -16.94
C ARG A 3 -20.59 6.83 -16.45
N ILE A 4 -19.90 6.69 -15.33
CA ILE A 4 -19.68 5.42 -14.66
C ILE A 4 -20.81 5.21 -13.67
N THR A 5 -21.57 4.14 -13.83
CA THR A 5 -22.59 3.76 -12.85
C THR A 5 -21.91 3.07 -11.67
N LEU A 6 -22.00 3.69 -10.49
CA LEU A 6 -21.53 3.08 -9.24
C LEU A 6 -22.66 2.25 -8.63
N HIS A 7 -22.30 1.08 -8.11
CA HIS A 7 -23.23 0.25 -7.33
C HIS A 7 -22.89 0.38 -5.84
N PRO A 8 -23.88 0.54 -4.95
CA PRO A 8 -23.64 0.61 -3.53
C PRO A 8 -23.08 -0.72 -3.02
N VAL A 9 -22.15 -0.64 -2.08
CA VAL A 9 -21.64 -1.77 -1.33
C VAL A 9 -22.38 -1.88 0.02
N GLN A 10 -22.42 -3.08 0.61
CA GLN A 10 -23.10 -3.30 1.89
C GLN A 10 -22.30 -2.73 3.04
N SER A 11 -20.97 -2.90 2.99
CA SER A 11 -20.06 -2.33 3.98
C SER A 11 -18.69 -2.08 3.39
N VAL A 12 -17.98 -1.12 3.96
CA VAL A 12 -16.57 -0.81 3.69
C VAL A 12 -15.86 -0.70 5.03
N THR A 13 -14.74 -1.43 5.18
CA THR A 13 -13.82 -1.25 6.30
C THR A 13 -12.44 -0.94 5.73
N VAL A 14 -11.78 0.07 6.27
CA VAL A 14 -10.40 0.43 5.93
C VAL A 14 -9.54 0.17 7.17
N THR A 15 -8.62 -0.77 7.06
CA THR A 15 -7.64 -1.06 8.11
C THR A 15 -6.29 -0.49 7.71
N ILE A 16 -5.76 0.45 8.45
CA ILE A 16 -4.44 1.01 8.21
C ILE A 16 -3.39 0.00 8.67
N LEU A 17 -2.54 -0.44 7.74
CA LEU A 17 -1.49 -1.42 7.98
C LEU A 17 -0.10 -0.81 8.12
N ALA A 18 0.13 0.37 7.52
CA ALA A 18 1.36 1.14 7.69
C ALA A 18 1.03 2.63 7.68
N ASP A 19 1.55 3.33 8.67
CA ASP A 19 1.47 4.78 8.81
C ASP A 19 2.67 5.26 9.64
N ASN A 20 2.98 6.55 9.56
CA ASN A 20 4.09 7.19 10.27
C ASN A 20 3.93 7.20 11.79
N PHE A 21 2.74 6.92 12.29
CA PHE A 21 2.41 7.10 13.69
C PHE A 21 1.51 5.97 14.22
N PHE A 22 1.84 5.49 15.41
CA PHE A 22 1.00 4.61 16.22
C PHE A 22 1.00 5.11 17.67
N ASP A 23 -0.18 5.27 18.25
CA ASP A 23 -0.35 5.56 19.68
C ASP A 23 -1.45 4.67 20.26
N GLY A 24 -1.04 3.67 21.04
CA GLY A 24 -1.92 2.70 21.69
C GLY A 24 -2.79 3.26 22.83
N LEU A 25 -2.58 4.53 23.20
CA LEU A 25 -3.37 5.19 24.27
C LEU A 25 -4.51 6.04 23.70
N LEU A 26 -4.56 6.25 22.37
CA LEU A 26 -5.63 7.01 21.75
C LEU A 26 -6.96 6.25 21.81
N PRO A 27 -8.05 6.91 22.26
CA PRO A 27 -9.37 6.32 22.26
C PRO A 27 -9.98 6.24 20.85
N ASP A 28 -10.98 5.39 20.69
CA ASP A 28 -11.85 5.35 19.52
C ASP A 28 -12.49 6.73 19.26
N GLN A 29 -12.64 7.08 17.99
CA GLN A 29 -13.26 8.34 17.55
C GLN A 29 -14.36 8.06 16.51
N GLY A 30 -15.61 8.03 16.95
CA GLY A 30 -16.74 7.73 16.06
C GLY A 30 -16.61 6.37 15.39
N VAL A 31 -16.54 6.36 14.07
CA VAL A 31 -16.37 5.14 13.26
C VAL A 31 -14.92 4.63 13.26
N ALA A 32 -13.96 5.47 13.62
CA ALA A 32 -12.54 5.08 13.65
C ALA A 32 -12.25 4.28 14.93
N LYS A 33 -11.88 3.01 14.76
CA LYS A 33 -11.44 2.13 15.83
C LYS A 33 -9.93 2.12 15.90
N ARG A 34 -9.38 2.13 17.10
CA ARG A 34 -7.93 2.19 17.34
C ARG A 34 -7.41 0.82 17.78
N ALA A 35 -6.23 0.46 17.29
CA ALA A 35 -5.45 -0.62 17.92
C ALA A 35 -4.90 -0.07 19.23
N SER A 36 -5.56 -0.40 20.34
CA SER A 36 -5.19 0.12 21.66
C SER A 36 -4.50 -0.96 22.50
N LEU A 37 -3.70 -0.55 23.49
CA LEU A 37 -3.05 -1.46 24.41
C LEU A 37 -4.05 -2.39 25.14
N GLY A 38 -5.29 -1.94 25.36
CA GLY A 38 -6.34 -2.75 25.98
C GLY A 38 -6.90 -3.88 25.09
N THR A 39 -6.65 -3.85 23.80
CA THR A 39 -7.12 -4.85 22.82
C THR A 39 -5.98 -5.69 22.24
N GLN A 40 -4.73 -5.36 22.56
CA GLN A 40 -3.57 -6.09 22.07
C GLN A 40 -3.41 -7.45 22.78
N LYS A 41 -2.95 -8.43 22.01
CA LYS A 41 -2.65 -9.75 22.54
C LYS A 41 -1.32 -9.72 23.30
N LEU A 42 -1.28 -10.43 24.43
CA LEU A 42 -0.05 -10.75 25.11
C LEU A 42 0.48 -12.03 24.46
N GLY A 43 1.62 -11.98 23.77
CA GLY A 43 2.09 -13.16 23.04
C GLY A 43 3.53 -13.07 22.52
N VAL A 44 4.13 -11.89 22.54
CA VAL A 44 5.53 -11.74 22.12
C VAL A 44 6.45 -12.20 23.26
N THR A 45 7.22 -13.25 23.02
CA THR A 45 8.22 -13.74 23.98
C THR A 45 9.33 -12.70 24.16
N THR A 46 9.57 -12.31 25.42
CA THR A 46 10.56 -11.29 25.78
C THR A 46 11.23 -11.65 27.10
N ALA A 47 12.45 -12.18 27.02
CA ALA A 47 13.16 -12.75 28.17
C ALA A 47 13.45 -11.77 29.32
N LEU A 48 13.42 -10.47 29.05
CA LEU A 48 13.73 -9.42 30.03
C LEU A 48 12.48 -8.85 30.71
N MET A 49 11.28 -9.29 30.32
CA MET A 49 10.05 -8.87 30.98
C MET A 49 9.68 -9.90 32.05
N GLU A 50 9.14 -9.42 33.17
CA GLU A 50 8.56 -10.30 34.18
C GLU A 50 7.42 -11.11 33.55
N GLY A 51 7.41 -12.41 33.73
CA GLY A 51 6.49 -13.31 33.03
C GLY A 51 6.89 -13.70 31.61
N GLY A 52 7.99 -13.14 31.06
CA GLY A 52 8.59 -13.55 29.79
C GLY A 52 7.78 -13.15 28.55
N GLN A 53 6.81 -12.23 28.65
CA GLN A 53 5.95 -11.84 27.53
C GLN A 53 5.68 -10.33 27.52
N THR A 54 5.37 -9.80 26.33
CA THR A 54 4.88 -8.44 26.13
C THR A 54 3.76 -8.40 25.09
N PHE A 55 3.16 -7.24 24.91
CA PHE A 55 2.11 -7.02 23.92
C PHE A 55 2.64 -7.08 22.51
N GLU A 56 1.84 -7.65 21.61
CA GLU A 56 2.05 -7.56 20.17
C GLU A 56 1.47 -6.24 19.67
N SER A 57 2.34 -5.33 19.26
CA SER A 57 1.96 -3.97 18.85
C SER A 57 2.23 -3.73 17.37
N PRO A 58 1.37 -2.95 16.67
CA PRO A 58 1.66 -2.50 15.32
C PRO A 58 2.96 -1.69 15.27
N LEU A 59 3.66 -1.82 14.14
CA LEU A 59 4.88 -1.07 13.84
C LEU A 59 4.54 0.18 13.03
N ALA A 60 4.87 1.36 13.54
CA ALA A 60 4.85 2.59 12.76
C ALA A 60 6.06 2.62 11.82
N GLN A 61 5.86 3.10 10.59
CA GLN A 61 6.93 3.24 9.60
C GLN A 61 6.60 4.38 8.64
N HIS A 62 7.63 4.99 8.05
CA HIS A 62 7.42 5.95 6.98
C HIS A 62 6.69 5.30 5.81
N GLY A 63 5.75 6.03 5.18
CA GLY A 63 4.95 5.52 4.06
C GLY A 63 3.55 5.07 4.47
N PHE A 64 2.89 4.36 3.57
CA PHE A 64 1.48 4.05 3.75
C PHE A 64 1.13 2.63 3.27
N SER A 65 0.19 1.99 3.98
CA SER A 65 -0.54 0.82 3.51
C SER A 65 -1.90 0.71 4.19
N ALA A 66 -2.91 0.36 3.43
CA ALA A 66 -4.26 0.12 3.94
C ALA A 66 -4.90 -1.10 3.28
N LEU A 67 -5.60 -1.90 4.08
CA LEU A 67 -6.48 -2.97 3.58
C LEU A 67 -7.89 -2.44 3.51
N VAL A 68 -8.46 -2.39 2.31
CA VAL A 68 -9.87 -2.06 2.07
C VAL A 68 -10.66 -3.35 1.94
N THR A 69 -11.53 -3.61 2.91
CA THR A 69 -12.43 -4.76 2.91
C THR A 69 -13.82 -4.32 2.52
N LEU A 70 -14.35 -4.90 1.45
CA LEU A 70 -15.67 -4.59 0.89
C LEU A 70 -16.59 -5.79 1.01
N THR A 71 -17.84 -5.58 1.42
CA THR A 71 -18.88 -6.61 1.33
C THR A 71 -19.87 -6.22 0.24
N VAL A 72 -20.02 -7.10 -0.73
CA VAL A 72 -20.89 -6.91 -1.88
C VAL A 72 -21.69 -8.17 -2.11
N ARG A 73 -23.03 -8.08 -2.05
CA ARG A 73 -23.92 -9.23 -2.22
C ARG A 73 -23.56 -10.44 -1.36
N GLY A 74 -23.11 -10.18 -0.13
CA GLY A 74 -22.70 -11.20 0.83
C GLY A 74 -21.30 -11.78 0.58
N GLN A 75 -20.58 -11.33 -0.44
CA GLN A 75 -19.19 -11.72 -0.69
C GLN A 75 -18.24 -10.66 -0.16
N THR A 76 -17.16 -11.10 0.47
CA THR A 76 -16.10 -10.21 0.97
C THR A 76 -14.96 -10.15 -0.04
N HIS A 77 -14.52 -8.93 -0.33
CA HIS A 77 -13.37 -8.64 -1.18
C HIS A 77 -12.35 -7.81 -0.41
N ARG A 78 -11.07 -8.08 -0.61
CA ARG A 78 -9.97 -7.41 0.06
C ARG A 78 -8.98 -6.85 -0.94
N LEU A 79 -8.86 -5.53 -0.91
CA LEU A 79 -7.92 -4.78 -1.74
C LEU A 79 -6.84 -4.21 -0.83
N LEU A 80 -5.58 -4.49 -1.15
CA LEU A 80 -4.44 -3.86 -0.50
C LEU A 80 -4.05 -2.60 -1.27
N PHE A 81 -4.08 -1.45 -0.60
CA PHE A 81 -3.67 -0.16 -1.16
C PHE A 81 -2.31 0.21 -0.58
N ASP A 82 -1.28 0.29 -1.41
CA ASP A 82 0.13 0.46 -1.06
C ASP A 82 0.67 -0.57 -0.06
N THR A 83 1.97 -0.60 0.18
CA THR A 83 2.61 -1.68 0.96
C THR A 83 3.63 -1.20 1.99
N GLY A 84 3.82 0.11 2.16
CA GLY A 84 4.76 0.68 3.14
C GLY A 84 6.23 0.61 2.73
N THR A 85 7.10 1.00 3.66
CA THR A 85 8.53 1.25 3.42
C THR A 85 9.41 0.02 3.60
N THR A 86 9.06 -0.89 4.52
CA THR A 86 9.96 -1.99 4.87
C THR A 86 9.43 -3.32 4.34
N PRO A 87 10.33 -4.23 3.91
CA PRO A 87 9.91 -5.52 3.37
C PRO A 87 9.03 -6.33 4.32
N ASP A 88 9.33 -6.30 5.62
CA ASP A 88 8.66 -7.15 6.61
C ASP A 88 7.61 -6.43 7.46
N GLY A 89 7.61 -5.08 7.47
CA GLY A 89 6.71 -4.28 8.32
C GLY A 89 5.23 -4.49 8.01
N LEU A 90 4.88 -4.58 6.73
CA LEU A 90 3.52 -4.88 6.30
C LEU A 90 3.07 -6.25 6.82
N ILE A 91 3.91 -7.28 6.66
CA ILE A 91 3.60 -8.65 7.10
C ILE A 91 3.48 -8.73 8.62
N ALA A 92 4.37 -8.05 9.35
CA ALA A 92 4.29 -7.97 10.81
C ALA A 92 2.96 -7.34 11.26
N ASN A 93 2.57 -6.22 10.66
CA ASN A 93 1.31 -5.55 11.00
C ASN A 93 0.08 -6.38 10.58
N MET A 94 0.11 -7.06 9.44
CA MET A 94 -0.95 -8.01 9.07
C MET A 94 -1.09 -9.14 10.10
N HIS A 95 0.04 -9.67 10.59
CA HIS A 95 0.03 -10.67 11.66
C HIS A 95 -0.59 -10.13 12.95
N THR A 96 -0.18 -8.93 13.39
CA THR A 96 -0.73 -8.27 14.59
C THR A 96 -2.25 -8.06 14.52
N PHE A 97 -2.78 -7.84 13.32
CA PHE A 97 -4.22 -7.66 13.09
C PHE A 97 -4.97 -8.94 12.69
N ASP A 98 -4.35 -10.12 12.78
CA ASP A 98 -4.93 -11.41 12.33
C ASP A 98 -5.39 -11.39 10.85
N ILE A 99 -4.65 -10.68 9.99
CA ILE A 99 -4.95 -10.59 8.57
C ILE A 99 -4.04 -11.54 7.80
N SER A 100 -4.62 -12.48 7.06
CA SER A 100 -3.86 -13.36 6.19
C SER A 100 -3.51 -12.68 4.86
N PRO A 101 -2.24 -12.62 4.45
CA PRO A 101 -1.87 -12.16 3.12
C PRO A 101 -2.55 -12.92 1.97
N LYS A 102 -2.95 -14.18 2.21
CA LYS A 102 -3.64 -15.02 1.22
C LYS A 102 -5.08 -14.57 0.93
N ASP A 103 -5.64 -13.72 1.79
CA ASP A 103 -7.00 -13.21 1.64
C ASP A 103 -7.06 -11.96 0.77
N ILE A 104 -5.93 -11.47 0.26
CA ILE A 104 -5.88 -10.31 -0.63
C ILE A 104 -6.28 -10.73 -2.04
N ASP A 105 -7.30 -10.08 -2.59
CA ASP A 105 -7.78 -10.34 -3.96
C ASP A 105 -7.00 -9.54 -5.01
N THR A 106 -6.54 -8.33 -4.63
CA THR A 106 -5.79 -7.44 -5.55
C THR A 106 -4.99 -6.41 -4.77
N ILE A 107 -3.94 -5.91 -5.40
CA ILE A 107 -3.12 -4.80 -4.89
C ILE A 107 -3.31 -3.61 -5.81
N VAL A 108 -3.44 -2.41 -5.24
CA VAL A 108 -3.40 -1.14 -5.96
C VAL A 108 -2.25 -0.31 -5.41
N LEU A 109 -1.37 0.15 -6.29
CA LEU A 109 -0.27 1.02 -5.90
C LEU A 109 -0.54 2.44 -6.38
N SER A 110 -0.55 3.38 -5.44
CA SER A 110 -0.84 4.78 -5.69
C SER A 110 0.22 5.43 -6.58
N HIS A 111 1.48 5.13 -6.33
CA HIS A 111 2.62 5.62 -7.08
C HIS A 111 3.89 4.81 -6.78
N GLY A 112 4.95 5.01 -7.57
CA GLY A 112 6.15 4.18 -7.50
C GLY A 112 7.24 4.67 -6.54
N HIS A 113 6.92 5.29 -5.41
CA HIS A 113 7.90 5.58 -4.36
C HIS A 113 8.13 4.37 -3.48
N PHE A 114 9.36 4.25 -2.98
CA PHE A 114 9.78 3.08 -2.21
C PHE A 114 9.00 2.91 -0.90
N ASP A 115 8.58 3.99 -0.28
CA ASP A 115 7.79 4.00 0.95
C ASP A 115 6.33 3.57 0.78
N HIS A 116 5.91 3.31 -0.46
CA HIS A 116 4.62 2.74 -0.82
C HIS A 116 4.72 1.35 -1.45
N THR A 117 5.94 0.89 -1.80
CA THR A 117 6.12 -0.29 -2.64
C THR A 117 7.04 -1.36 -2.05
N THR A 118 7.88 -1.04 -1.06
CA THR A 118 8.91 -1.97 -0.56
C THR A 118 8.32 -3.20 0.14
N GLY A 119 7.14 -3.09 0.77
CA GLY A 119 6.44 -4.22 1.37
C GLY A 119 5.99 -5.30 0.40
N LEU A 120 5.97 -5.04 -0.93
CA LEU A 120 5.74 -6.07 -1.96
C LEU A 120 6.73 -7.23 -1.86
N ASP A 121 7.96 -6.96 -1.45
CA ASP A 121 8.98 -7.98 -1.27
C ASP A 121 8.62 -8.98 -0.16
N GLY A 122 8.16 -8.47 0.99
CA GLY A 122 7.65 -9.31 2.09
C GLY A 122 6.41 -10.11 1.71
N LEU A 123 5.49 -9.50 0.97
CA LEU A 123 4.32 -10.19 0.42
C LEU A 123 4.74 -11.33 -0.51
N ALA A 124 5.63 -11.06 -1.46
CA ALA A 124 6.11 -12.08 -2.41
C ALA A 124 6.75 -13.26 -1.69
N ARG A 125 7.59 -13.01 -0.67
CA ARG A 125 8.19 -14.07 0.14
C ARG A 125 7.16 -14.89 0.91
N THR A 126 6.14 -14.22 1.45
CA THR A 126 5.10 -14.87 2.27
C THR A 126 4.12 -15.68 1.43
N LEU A 127 3.71 -15.15 0.28
CA LEU A 127 2.76 -15.81 -0.62
C LEU A 127 3.41 -16.89 -1.48
N GLY A 128 4.74 -16.78 -1.71
CA GLY A 128 5.42 -17.57 -2.73
C GLY A 128 4.98 -17.13 -4.12
N ARG A 129 5.02 -18.06 -5.10
CA ARG A 129 4.55 -17.76 -6.45
C ARG A 129 3.05 -17.59 -6.46
N THR A 130 2.57 -16.42 -6.90
CA THR A 130 1.15 -16.06 -6.90
C THR A 130 0.79 -15.39 -8.22
N ASN A 131 -0.49 -15.47 -8.61
CA ASN A 131 -1.03 -14.70 -9.73
C ASN A 131 -1.85 -13.50 -9.20
N LEU A 132 -1.42 -12.93 -8.07
CA LEU A 132 -2.11 -11.81 -7.45
C LEU A 132 -2.02 -10.56 -8.35
N PRO A 133 -3.16 -9.97 -8.76
CA PRO A 133 -3.17 -8.76 -9.58
C PRO A 133 -2.59 -7.57 -8.82
N VAL A 134 -1.71 -6.81 -9.51
CA VAL A 134 -1.17 -5.54 -9.04
C VAL A 134 -1.51 -4.47 -10.06
N MET A 135 -2.42 -3.57 -9.70
CA MET A 135 -2.85 -2.47 -10.55
C MET A 135 -2.01 -1.24 -10.29
N ILE A 136 -1.53 -0.63 -11.36
CA ILE A 136 -0.67 0.56 -11.35
C ILE A 136 -0.96 1.47 -12.54
N HIS A 137 -0.53 2.73 -12.45
CA HIS A 137 -0.45 3.60 -13.61
C HIS A 137 0.82 3.30 -14.42
N PRO A 138 0.83 3.36 -15.77
CA PRO A 138 2.05 3.10 -16.57
C PRO A 138 3.26 3.98 -16.23
N ASP A 139 3.03 5.20 -15.72
CA ASP A 139 4.12 6.09 -15.29
C ASP A 139 4.73 5.71 -13.92
N PHE A 140 4.23 4.66 -13.30
CA PHE A 140 4.75 4.10 -12.05
C PHE A 140 6.24 3.72 -12.14
N TRP A 141 6.71 3.24 -13.29
CA TRP A 141 8.07 2.77 -13.52
C TRP A 141 9.10 3.87 -13.75
N ASN A 142 8.67 5.14 -13.81
CA ASN A 142 9.56 6.25 -14.01
C ASN A 142 10.59 6.33 -12.88
N ARG A 143 11.87 6.50 -13.25
CA ARG A 143 12.92 6.79 -12.28
C ARG A 143 12.69 8.18 -11.69
N ARG A 144 12.92 8.30 -10.40
CA ARG A 144 12.64 9.54 -9.66
C ARG A 144 13.88 10.02 -8.95
N ARG A 145 14.01 11.34 -8.89
CA ARG A 145 15.09 12.01 -8.18
C ARG A 145 14.50 12.89 -7.09
N LEU A 146 15.05 12.81 -5.92
CA LEU A 146 14.69 13.66 -4.79
C LEU A 146 15.58 14.89 -4.78
N ILE A 147 14.96 16.08 -4.66
CA ILE A 147 15.63 17.36 -4.54
C ILE A 147 15.32 17.91 -3.16
N ILE A 148 16.34 17.99 -2.29
CA ILE A 148 16.23 18.55 -0.95
C ILE A 148 17.05 19.84 -0.90
N PRO A 149 16.50 20.96 -0.41
CA PRO A 149 17.26 22.19 -0.27
C PRO A 149 18.57 21.96 0.54
N GLY A 150 19.69 22.42 -0.03
CA GLY A 150 21.02 22.28 0.58
C GLY A 150 21.69 20.91 0.42
N ARG A 151 21.15 20.04 -0.43
CA ARG A 151 21.76 18.74 -0.79
C ARG A 151 21.79 18.55 -2.29
N ASP A 152 22.75 17.78 -2.79
CA ASP A 152 22.75 17.35 -4.18
C ASP A 152 21.55 16.44 -4.46
N PRO A 153 20.90 16.56 -5.63
CA PRO A 153 19.83 15.66 -6.04
C PRO A 153 20.31 14.21 -6.12
N PHE A 154 19.52 13.29 -5.60
CA PHE A 154 19.83 11.86 -5.64
C PHE A 154 18.63 11.02 -6.11
N GLU A 155 18.93 9.91 -6.79
CA GLU A 155 17.90 8.98 -7.23
C GLU A 155 17.38 8.15 -6.06
N ILE A 156 16.06 7.96 -6.01
CA ILE A 156 15.41 7.05 -5.06
C ILE A 156 15.17 5.68 -5.71
N PRO A 157 15.09 4.61 -4.91
CA PRO A 157 14.83 3.27 -5.42
C PRO A 157 13.56 3.21 -6.26
N THR A 158 13.58 2.47 -7.35
CA THR A 158 12.46 2.26 -8.26
C THR A 158 12.13 0.77 -8.31
N THR A 159 10.85 0.44 -8.19
CA THR A 159 10.36 -0.93 -8.29
C THR A 159 10.64 -1.51 -9.67
N SER A 160 11.07 -2.77 -9.75
CA SER A 160 11.36 -3.47 -11.00
C SER A 160 10.14 -4.23 -11.50
N LYS A 161 9.64 -3.89 -12.69
CA LYS A 161 8.54 -4.61 -13.35
C LYS A 161 8.86 -6.07 -13.57
N SER A 162 10.06 -6.36 -14.09
CA SER A 162 10.48 -7.73 -14.36
C SER A 162 10.63 -8.56 -13.09
N ALA A 163 11.05 -7.95 -11.97
CA ALA A 163 11.13 -8.62 -10.68
C ALA A 163 9.73 -8.98 -10.15
N LEU A 164 8.77 -8.04 -10.21
CA LEU A 164 7.38 -8.32 -9.81
C LEU A 164 6.78 -9.47 -10.62
N GLN A 165 6.91 -9.43 -11.93
CA GLN A 165 6.43 -10.50 -12.82
C GLN A 165 7.16 -11.82 -12.55
N GLY A 166 8.47 -11.76 -12.26
CA GLY A 166 9.30 -12.93 -11.96
C GLY A 166 8.87 -13.69 -10.71
N VAL A 167 8.38 -13.01 -9.69
CA VAL A 167 7.82 -13.63 -8.48
C VAL A 167 6.33 -13.99 -8.62
N GLY A 168 5.71 -13.69 -9.76
CA GLY A 168 4.38 -14.16 -10.15
C GLY A 168 3.24 -13.17 -9.92
N PHE A 169 3.52 -11.89 -9.64
CA PHE A 169 2.46 -10.88 -9.65
C PHE A 169 1.96 -10.62 -11.07
N GLU A 170 0.64 -10.51 -11.23
CA GLU A 170 0.01 -10.10 -12.48
C GLU A 170 -0.04 -8.57 -12.55
N VAL A 171 0.88 -7.97 -13.29
CA VAL A 171 0.98 -6.50 -13.40
C VAL A 171 -0.04 -5.99 -14.41
N ILE A 172 -0.99 -5.18 -13.94
CA ILE A 172 -2.03 -4.53 -14.74
C ILE A 172 -1.74 -3.03 -14.80
N GLU A 173 -1.43 -2.53 -15.99
CA GLU A 173 -1.18 -1.12 -16.25
C GLU A 173 -2.44 -0.46 -16.78
N GLU A 174 -2.95 0.56 -16.08
CA GLU A 174 -4.17 1.25 -16.47
C GLU A 174 -4.01 2.77 -16.35
N ARG A 175 -4.40 3.50 -17.42
CA ARG A 175 -4.39 4.97 -17.46
C ARG A 175 -5.75 5.58 -17.13
N GLN A 176 -6.79 4.81 -17.26
CA GLN A 176 -8.16 5.27 -17.12
C GLN A 176 -8.79 4.65 -15.87
N PRO A 177 -9.80 5.30 -15.29
CA PRO A 177 -10.58 4.69 -14.21
C PRO A 177 -11.07 3.31 -14.61
N SER A 178 -10.68 2.29 -13.84
CA SER A 178 -10.94 0.88 -14.14
C SER A 178 -11.82 0.21 -13.11
N PHE A 179 -12.40 -0.94 -13.48
CA PHE A 179 -13.12 -1.80 -12.53
C PHE A 179 -12.13 -2.75 -11.84
N LEU A 180 -12.17 -2.77 -10.52
CA LEU A 180 -11.52 -3.75 -9.70
C LEU A 180 -12.55 -4.74 -9.18
N LEU A 181 -12.16 -6.02 -9.11
CA LEU A 181 -12.97 -7.13 -8.65
C LEU A 181 -13.92 -7.71 -9.71
N ALA A 182 -13.84 -9.03 -9.83
CA ALA A 182 -14.26 -9.87 -10.96
C ALA A 182 -15.74 -9.86 -11.39
N ASN A 183 -16.59 -8.99 -10.90
CA ASN A 183 -17.96 -8.83 -11.37
C ASN A 183 -18.37 -7.38 -11.63
N ARG A 184 -17.51 -6.61 -12.29
CA ARG A 184 -17.81 -5.28 -12.84
C ARG A 184 -18.10 -4.18 -11.80
N GLN A 185 -17.48 -4.21 -10.65
CA GLN A 185 -17.54 -3.09 -9.73
C GLN A 185 -16.26 -2.27 -9.81
N ARG A 186 -16.41 -0.98 -10.04
CA ARG A 186 -15.29 -0.03 -10.15
C ARG A 186 -14.94 0.52 -8.78
N ILE A 187 -13.64 0.53 -8.46
CA ILE A 187 -13.11 1.57 -7.61
C ILE A 187 -12.72 2.69 -8.55
N VAL A 188 -13.37 3.84 -8.44
CA VAL A 188 -13.06 5.02 -9.22
C VAL A 188 -12.03 5.81 -8.45
N GLU A 189 -10.81 5.89 -8.94
CA GLU A 189 -9.94 6.99 -8.53
C GLU A 189 -10.47 8.28 -9.18
N PRO A 190 -10.67 9.37 -8.40
CA PRO A 190 -11.03 10.64 -8.98
C PRO A 190 -9.89 11.13 -9.86
N GLU A 191 -10.23 11.59 -11.06
CA GLU A 191 -9.28 12.16 -12.01
C GLU A 191 -8.31 13.14 -11.31
N GLY A 192 -7.04 12.80 -11.30
CA GLY A 192 -5.96 13.77 -11.35
C GLY A 192 -5.63 14.59 -10.11
N SER A 193 -6.28 14.44 -8.96
CA SER A 193 -6.06 15.37 -7.85
C SER A 193 -5.05 14.91 -6.79
N PHE A 194 -4.87 13.62 -6.58
CA PHE A 194 -4.01 13.14 -5.49
C PHE A 194 -2.53 13.00 -5.90
N LEU A 195 -2.25 12.63 -7.13
CA LEU A 195 -0.87 12.38 -7.60
C LEU A 195 -0.11 13.65 -8.03
N ARG A 196 -0.78 14.78 -8.24
CA ARG A 196 -0.10 16.01 -8.70
C ARG A 196 0.40 16.92 -7.58
N HIS A 197 -0.04 16.73 -6.33
CA HIS A 197 0.22 17.71 -5.27
C HIS A 197 1.31 17.35 -4.27
N CYS A 198 1.82 16.14 -4.26
CA CYS A 198 2.77 15.74 -3.23
C CYS A 198 4.24 15.71 -3.64
N MET A 199 4.63 16.02 -4.90
CA MET A 199 6.02 15.80 -5.26
C MET A 199 6.60 16.78 -6.25
N TYR A 200 7.59 17.49 -5.83
CA TYR A 200 8.67 17.98 -6.69
C TYR A 200 9.56 16.80 -7.11
N THR A 201 9.11 16.01 -8.08
CA THR A 201 9.94 14.97 -8.69
C THR A 201 10.11 15.29 -10.17
N GLU A 202 11.35 15.57 -10.60
CA GLU A 202 11.67 15.62 -12.02
C GLU A 202 11.76 14.17 -12.56
N ASN A 203 11.05 13.89 -13.66
CA ASN A 203 11.22 12.66 -14.42
C ASN A 203 12.64 12.61 -15.02
N VAL A 204 13.45 11.65 -14.63
CA VAL A 204 14.77 11.40 -15.23
C VAL A 204 14.58 10.53 -16.47
N GLY A 205 14.06 11.10 -17.55
CA GLY A 205 13.81 10.32 -18.77
C GLY A 205 13.40 11.13 -19.99
N GLY A 206 13.83 12.36 -20.12
CA GLY A 206 13.64 13.16 -21.33
C GLY A 206 14.95 13.81 -21.78
N ASN A 207 15.38 13.51 -22.99
CA ASN A 207 16.45 14.20 -23.67
C ASN A 207 16.26 15.73 -23.59
N ARG A 208 17.07 16.42 -22.79
CA ARG A 208 17.22 17.86 -22.93
C ARG A 208 17.94 18.10 -24.24
N GLN A 209 17.22 18.54 -25.28
CA GLN A 209 17.83 19.34 -26.31
C GLN A 209 18.15 20.70 -25.68
N GLU A 210 19.43 20.99 -25.51
CA GLU A 210 19.89 22.31 -25.13
C GLU A 210 19.45 23.32 -26.23
N PRO A 211 18.96 24.50 -25.85
CA PRO A 211 18.74 25.56 -26.82
C PRO A 211 20.10 26.00 -27.37
N ARG A 212 20.30 25.79 -28.64
CA ARG A 212 21.45 26.39 -29.37
C ARG A 212 21.29 27.91 -29.35
N SER A 213 22.35 28.57 -28.89
CA SER A 213 22.62 30.00 -28.93
C SER A 213 22.16 30.69 -30.18
#